data_27413def69f0990fa66fd6015c217b16
#
_entry.id   27413def69f0990fa66fd6015c217b16
#
_cell.length_a   1.000
_cell.length_b   1.000
_cell.length_c   1.000
_cell.angle_alpha   90.00
_cell.angle_beta   90.00
_cell.angle_gamma   90.00
#
_symmetry.space_group_name_H-M   'P 1'
#
loop_
_entity.id
_entity.type
_entity.pdbx_description
1 polymer ?
#
loop_
_entity_poly.entity_id
_entity_poly.type
_entity_poly.pdbx_seq_one_letter_code
_entity_poly.pdbx_strand_id
1 'polypeptide(L)'
;MKRFLVLAVAATGLVLPAAANAGAFQGVVIAKNAKRKAIVTASANGNVRTIRAPKSFAKIGLGALVAVRARQLPDGTFAAAATKQIRRVKHARVQATVVKRAGKKLYLSAGNSVFVFGLRSGAGAKLRPGDRVTASASFGKAQLFCDAVKPVGHDDELELEGIYLSTEEGVLSLAVHGRGLVKVSVPDGFDLPALKPGDEVSLHAAVESDGTFTLVSLDNEDAGDGSTGGDGGVDMGDHVFTVSGVLSALSSTSVGVEVDGHPEPVRCAVPASVKLSGFAVGQDVEMSCRFADSRFVLVKLSPKTADSPGDGG
;
A
#
# COMPACT_ATOMS: atom_id res chain seq x y z
N MET A 1 34.08 71.97 4.01
CA MET A 1 34.02 70.63 3.44
C MET A 1 33.18 69.75 4.40
N LYS A 2 31.94 69.51 4.09
CA LYS A 2 31.06 68.67 4.93
C LYS A 2 31.03 67.27 4.32
N ARG A 3 31.52 66.27 5.08
CA ARG A 3 31.47 64.83 4.68
C ARG A 3 30.17 64.25 5.12
N PHE A 4 29.36 63.81 4.15
CA PHE A 4 28.12 63.02 4.40
C PHE A 4 28.52 61.55 4.52
N LEU A 5 28.24 60.97 5.69
CA LEU A 5 28.35 59.53 5.92
C LEU A 5 27.01 58.88 5.51
N VAL A 6 27.05 58.07 4.48
CA VAL A 6 25.87 57.27 4.05
C VAL A 6 25.93 55.94 4.79
N LEU A 7 25.00 55.73 5.72
CA LEU A 7 24.81 54.43 6.41
C LEU A 7 23.93 53.55 5.52
N ALA A 8 24.50 52.51 4.94
CA ALA A 8 23.75 51.48 4.24
C ALA A 8 23.21 50.46 5.28
N VAL A 9 21.90 50.45 5.49
CA VAL A 9 21.21 49.45 6.30
C VAL A 9 20.93 48.23 5.40
N ALA A 10 21.70 47.16 5.60
CA ALA A 10 21.41 45.86 4.97
C ALA A 10 20.22 45.23 5.69
N ALA A 11 19.04 45.23 5.06
CA ALA A 11 17.88 44.49 5.50
C ALA A 11 18.07 43.00 5.16
N THR A 12 18.58 42.22 6.10
CA THR A 12 18.54 40.76 6.04
C THR A 12 17.10 40.30 6.23
N GLY A 13 16.39 40.04 5.10
CA GLY A 13 15.09 39.44 5.10
C GLY A 13 15.19 38.00 5.64
N LEU A 14 14.78 37.81 6.89
CA LEU A 14 14.46 36.49 7.43
C LEU A 14 13.30 35.89 6.63
N VAL A 15 13.62 35.03 5.67
CA VAL A 15 12.60 34.16 5.04
C VAL A 15 12.19 33.15 6.10
N LEU A 16 11.16 33.47 6.87
CA LEU A 16 10.49 32.50 7.73
C LEU A 16 9.86 31.44 6.81
N PRO A 17 10.17 30.14 7.01
CA PRO A 17 9.47 29.11 6.27
C PRO A 17 7.99 29.26 6.55
N ALA A 18 7.18 29.38 5.49
CA ALA A 18 5.73 29.42 5.59
C ALA A 18 5.29 28.22 6.43
N ALA A 19 4.76 28.47 7.62
CA ALA A 19 4.22 27.45 8.48
C ALA A 19 3.11 26.77 7.68
N ALA A 20 3.37 25.56 7.17
CA ALA A 20 2.42 24.79 6.41
C ALA A 20 1.17 24.60 7.28
N ASN A 21 0.07 25.27 6.93
CA ASN A 21 -1.17 25.28 7.70
C ASN A 21 -1.66 23.84 7.90
N ALA A 22 -1.63 23.37 9.13
CA ALA A 22 -2.19 22.06 9.46
C ALA A 22 -3.70 22.10 9.27
N GLY A 23 -4.19 21.44 8.23
CA GLY A 23 -5.60 21.27 7.99
C GLY A 23 -6.25 20.36 9.04
N ALA A 24 -7.53 20.61 9.35
CA ALA A 24 -8.32 19.70 10.18
C ALA A 24 -9.37 19.01 9.33
N PHE A 25 -9.50 17.70 9.47
CA PHE A 25 -10.50 16.91 8.76
C PHE A 25 -10.97 15.71 9.58
N GLN A 26 -12.02 15.07 9.13
CA GLN A 26 -12.52 13.83 9.69
C GLN A 26 -12.55 12.74 8.63
N GLY A 27 -12.31 11.49 9.05
CA GLY A 27 -12.40 10.35 8.16
C GLY A 27 -12.58 9.04 8.93
N VAL A 28 -13.13 8.07 8.24
CA VAL A 28 -13.29 6.70 8.74
C VAL A 28 -12.08 5.89 8.35
N VAL A 29 -11.44 5.23 9.29
CA VAL A 29 -10.27 4.38 9.03
C VAL A 29 -10.69 3.16 8.23
N ILE A 30 -10.16 3.03 7.01
CA ILE A 30 -10.46 1.95 6.06
C ILE A 30 -9.28 0.98 5.89
N ALA A 31 -8.06 1.42 6.19
CA ALA A 31 -6.88 0.55 6.19
C ALA A 31 -5.86 1.03 7.23
N LYS A 32 -4.91 0.15 7.57
CA LYS A 32 -3.77 0.44 8.44
C LYS A 32 -2.52 -0.17 7.83
N ASN A 33 -1.46 0.63 7.76
CA ASN A 33 -0.12 0.16 7.48
C ASN A 33 0.68 0.20 8.79
N ALA A 34 0.97 -0.97 9.34
CA ALA A 34 1.64 -1.07 10.63
C ALA A 34 3.10 -0.63 10.53
N LYS A 35 3.77 -0.94 9.42
CA LYS A 35 5.16 -0.59 9.16
C LYS A 35 5.35 0.93 9.13
N ARG A 36 4.62 1.61 8.27
CA ARG A 36 4.67 3.09 8.17
C ARG A 36 3.99 3.81 9.32
N LYS A 37 3.41 3.09 10.27
CA LYS A 37 2.53 3.65 11.31
C LYS A 37 1.51 4.60 10.69
N ALA A 38 0.94 4.21 9.53
CA ALA A 38 0.00 5.00 8.77
C ALA A 38 -1.41 4.42 8.84
N ILE A 39 -2.40 5.30 8.78
CA ILE A 39 -3.81 4.93 8.61
C ILE A 39 -4.32 5.55 7.30
N VAL A 40 -5.16 4.80 6.60
CA VAL A 40 -5.90 5.30 5.44
C VAL A 40 -7.31 5.62 5.90
N THR A 41 -7.77 6.82 5.59
CA THR A 41 -9.09 7.29 6.01
C THR A 41 -9.93 7.74 4.83
N ALA A 42 -11.23 7.44 4.87
CA ALA A 42 -12.21 7.93 3.92
C ALA A 42 -13.09 9.01 4.58
N SER A 43 -13.22 10.15 3.95
CA SER A 43 -14.10 11.23 4.37
C SER A 43 -15.57 10.91 4.06
N ALA A 44 -16.53 11.74 4.51
CA ALA A 44 -17.95 11.51 4.28
C ALA A 44 -18.34 11.46 2.78
N ASN A 45 -17.65 12.23 1.94
CA ASN A 45 -17.82 12.21 0.48
C ASN A 45 -17.04 11.09 -0.22
N GLY A 46 -16.25 10.30 0.51
CA GLY A 46 -15.49 9.15 -0.01
C GLY A 46 -14.04 9.44 -0.35
N ASN A 47 -13.56 10.69 -0.27
CA ASN A 47 -12.17 11.00 -0.56
C ASN A 47 -11.24 10.32 0.45
N VAL A 48 -10.22 9.67 -0.08
CA VAL A 48 -9.25 8.90 0.70
C VAL A 48 -8.01 9.73 0.98
N ARG A 49 -7.45 9.56 2.18
CA ARG A 49 -6.21 10.21 2.62
C ARG A 49 -5.39 9.25 3.44
N THR A 50 -4.09 9.20 3.15
CA THR A 50 -3.10 8.47 3.96
C THR A 50 -2.50 9.40 5.00
N ILE A 51 -2.54 8.98 6.27
CA ILE A 51 -2.10 9.77 7.42
C ILE A 51 -0.97 9.02 8.10
N ARG A 52 0.22 9.61 8.07
CA ARG A 52 1.44 9.06 8.68
C ARG A 52 1.55 9.42 10.16
N ALA A 53 2.11 8.51 10.93
CA ALA A 53 2.47 8.66 12.34
C ALA A 53 1.36 9.24 13.25
N PRO A 54 0.09 8.77 13.16
CA PRO A 54 -0.94 9.25 14.05
C PRO A 54 -0.62 8.87 15.50
N LYS A 55 -0.72 9.82 16.41
CA LYS A 55 -0.70 9.52 17.86
C LYS A 55 -1.80 8.49 18.15
N SER A 56 -1.51 7.51 18.98
CA SER A 56 -2.45 6.42 19.30
C SER A 56 -2.73 5.42 18.16
N PHE A 57 -1.82 5.29 17.18
CA PHE A 57 -1.94 4.35 16.05
C PHE A 57 -2.41 2.95 16.48
N ALA A 58 -1.82 2.39 17.55
CA ALA A 58 -2.14 1.05 18.04
C ALA A 58 -3.63 0.90 18.46
N LYS A 59 -4.21 1.96 19.02
CA LYS A 59 -5.60 1.97 19.54
C LYS A 59 -6.65 2.23 18.46
N ILE A 60 -6.26 2.81 17.31
CA ILE A 60 -7.17 3.12 16.22
C ILE A 60 -7.38 1.85 15.38
N GLY A 61 -8.62 1.40 15.23
CA GLY A 61 -8.99 0.23 14.42
C GLY A 61 -9.80 0.59 13.18
N LEU A 62 -10.00 -0.40 12.30
CA LEU A 62 -10.89 -0.25 11.14
C LEU A 62 -12.29 0.18 11.58
N GLY A 63 -12.92 1.07 10.82
CA GLY A 63 -14.24 1.63 11.14
C GLY A 63 -14.22 2.72 12.23
N ALA A 64 -13.05 3.11 12.74
CA ALA A 64 -12.95 4.25 13.65
C ALA A 64 -13.15 5.56 12.85
N LEU A 65 -14.12 6.38 13.22
CA LEU A 65 -14.21 7.77 12.81
C LEU A 65 -13.20 8.58 13.60
N VAL A 66 -12.24 9.20 12.94
CA VAL A 66 -11.19 10.00 13.57
C VAL A 66 -11.26 11.46 13.12
N ALA A 67 -10.98 12.38 14.06
CA ALA A 67 -10.63 13.76 13.76
C ALA A 67 -9.11 13.87 13.72
N VAL A 68 -8.59 14.49 12.68
CA VAL A 68 -7.16 14.60 12.40
C VAL A 68 -6.80 16.05 12.17
N ARG A 69 -5.72 16.51 12.81
CA ARG A 69 -4.99 17.71 12.42
C ARG A 69 -3.68 17.27 11.82
N ALA A 70 -3.44 17.59 10.55
CA ALA A 70 -2.28 17.13 9.84
C ALA A 70 -1.78 18.17 8.83
N ARG A 71 -0.49 18.12 8.55
CA ARG A 71 0.14 18.86 7.47
C ARG A 71 0.25 17.95 6.25
N GLN A 72 -0.09 18.45 5.09
CA GLN A 72 0.16 17.72 3.83
C GLN A 72 1.66 17.68 3.56
N LEU A 73 2.14 16.54 3.12
CA LEU A 73 3.51 16.29 2.70
C LEU A 73 3.64 16.44 1.18
N PRO A 74 4.86 16.61 0.65
CA PRO A 74 5.09 16.74 -0.80
C PRO A 74 4.55 15.55 -1.61
N ASP A 75 4.57 14.34 -1.04
CA ASP A 75 4.04 13.11 -1.63
C ASP A 75 2.52 12.99 -1.57
N GLY A 76 1.80 14.04 -1.19
CA GLY A 76 0.34 14.04 -1.09
C GLY A 76 -0.22 13.38 0.18
N THR A 77 0.60 12.67 0.97
CA THR A 77 0.18 12.12 2.26
C THR A 77 0.10 13.19 3.35
N PHE A 78 -0.31 12.83 4.56
CA PHE A 78 -0.52 13.77 5.66
C PHE A 78 0.24 13.35 6.92
N ALA A 79 1.12 14.21 7.41
CA ALA A 79 1.78 14.02 8.71
C ALA A 79 0.85 14.45 9.84
N ALA A 80 0.46 13.53 10.73
CA ALA A 80 -0.45 13.81 11.82
C ALA A 80 0.20 14.63 12.92
N ALA A 81 -0.32 15.81 13.21
CA ALA A 81 -0.01 16.56 14.43
C ALA A 81 -0.87 16.11 15.62
N ALA A 82 -2.15 15.79 15.37
CA ALA A 82 -3.07 15.25 16.37
C ALA A 82 -4.09 14.31 15.71
N THR A 83 -4.44 13.25 16.44
CA THR A 83 -5.47 12.31 16.02
C THR A 83 -6.33 11.92 17.22
N LYS A 84 -7.65 12.05 17.09
CA LYS A 84 -8.63 11.69 18.14
C LYS A 84 -9.69 10.80 17.52
N GLN A 85 -9.89 9.62 18.10
CA GLN A 85 -11.04 8.79 17.76
C GLN A 85 -12.31 9.40 18.34
N ILE A 86 -13.33 9.57 17.51
CA ILE A 86 -14.64 10.11 17.88
C ILE A 86 -15.58 8.96 18.26
N ARG A 87 -15.76 8.01 17.34
CA ARG A 87 -16.64 6.84 17.49
C ARG A 87 -16.28 5.76 16.48
N ARG A 88 -16.97 4.64 16.50
CA ARG A 88 -16.93 3.64 15.44
C ARG A 88 -18.17 3.75 14.57
N VAL A 89 -18.01 3.45 13.28
CA VAL A 89 -19.09 3.40 12.30
C VAL A 89 -19.12 2.02 11.66
N LYS A 90 -20.28 1.64 11.12
CA LYS A 90 -20.46 0.34 10.47
C LYS A 90 -20.16 0.37 8.97
N HIS A 91 -20.26 1.55 8.36
CA HIS A 91 -20.10 1.73 6.92
C HIS A 91 -19.24 2.96 6.63
N ALA A 92 -18.58 2.93 5.47
CA ALA A 92 -17.89 4.07 4.89
C ALA A 92 -18.15 4.13 3.39
N ARG A 93 -18.14 5.34 2.83
CA ARG A 93 -18.07 5.56 1.39
C ARG A 93 -16.61 5.72 1.01
N VAL A 94 -16.21 5.16 -0.12
CA VAL A 94 -14.83 5.22 -0.62
C VAL A 94 -14.86 5.53 -2.11
N GLN A 95 -14.10 6.53 -2.54
CA GLN A 95 -13.80 6.79 -3.94
C GLN A 95 -12.38 6.33 -4.20
N ALA A 96 -12.20 5.50 -5.21
CA ALA A 96 -10.91 4.92 -5.53
C ALA A 96 -10.90 4.39 -6.97
N THR A 97 -9.72 4.07 -7.48
CA THR A 97 -9.54 3.49 -8.80
C THR A 97 -9.23 2.00 -8.68
N VAL A 98 -9.83 1.20 -9.53
CA VAL A 98 -9.65 -0.25 -9.55
C VAL A 98 -8.26 -0.58 -10.07
N VAL A 99 -7.46 -1.27 -9.25
CA VAL A 99 -6.17 -1.84 -9.67
C VAL A 99 -6.40 -3.20 -10.33
N LYS A 100 -7.09 -4.09 -9.64
CA LYS A 100 -7.46 -5.40 -10.18
C LYS A 100 -8.58 -6.04 -9.36
N ARG A 101 -9.17 -7.07 -9.95
CA ARG A 101 -10.05 -8.00 -9.26
C ARG A 101 -9.43 -9.40 -9.28
N ALA A 102 -9.39 -10.05 -8.14
CA ALA A 102 -8.91 -11.43 -8.00
C ALA A 102 -9.92 -12.21 -7.15
N GLY A 103 -10.67 -13.11 -7.80
CA GLY A 103 -11.74 -13.86 -7.16
C GLY A 103 -12.76 -12.95 -6.44
N LYS A 104 -12.89 -13.12 -5.14
CA LYS A 104 -13.77 -12.31 -4.27
C LYS A 104 -13.06 -11.09 -3.66
N LYS A 105 -11.92 -10.65 -4.18
CA LYS A 105 -11.18 -9.49 -3.71
C LYS A 105 -11.14 -8.40 -4.78
N LEU A 106 -11.32 -7.16 -4.36
CA LEU A 106 -11.18 -5.96 -5.17
C LEU A 106 -10.05 -5.11 -4.61
N TYR A 107 -9.05 -4.85 -5.43
CA TYR A 107 -7.90 -4.02 -5.11
C TYR A 107 -8.16 -2.63 -5.63
N LEU A 108 -8.09 -1.65 -4.74
CA LEU A 108 -8.39 -0.26 -5.02
C LEU A 108 -7.20 0.62 -4.64
N SER A 109 -6.90 1.61 -5.47
CA SER A 109 -5.89 2.64 -5.23
C SER A 109 -6.57 3.97 -4.94
N ALA A 110 -6.15 4.64 -3.89
CA ALA A 110 -6.47 6.05 -3.62
C ALA A 110 -5.59 6.60 -2.47
N GLY A 111 -5.25 7.88 -2.56
CA GLY A 111 -4.55 8.61 -1.49
C GLY A 111 -3.20 8.00 -1.14
N ASN A 112 -2.42 7.64 -2.15
CA ASN A 112 -1.09 7.02 -2.04
C ASN A 112 -1.14 5.69 -1.28
N SER A 113 -2.17 4.90 -1.48
CA SER A 113 -2.28 3.59 -0.86
C SER A 113 -3.17 2.66 -1.67
N VAL A 114 -2.77 1.40 -1.73
CA VAL A 114 -3.61 0.33 -2.23
C VAL A 114 -4.24 -0.41 -1.04
N PHE A 115 -5.51 -0.70 -1.13
CA PHE A 115 -6.26 -1.43 -0.11
C PHE A 115 -7.22 -2.43 -0.73
N VAL A 116 -7.61 -3.44 0.05
CA VAL A 116 -8.34 -4.59 -0.45
C VAL A 116 -9.71 -4.68 0.20
N PHE A 117 -10.74 -4.82 -0.62
CA PHE A 117 -12.10 -5.17 -0.20
C PHE A 117 -12.42 -6.62 -0.51
N GLY A 118 -13.03 -7.32 0.45
CA GLY A 118 -13.76 -8.55 0.17
C GLY A 118 -15.05 -8.20 -0.59
N LEU A 119 -15.28 -8.82 -1.74
CA LEU A 119 -16.52 -8.64 -2.49
C LEU A 119 -17.60 -9.51 -1.91
N ARG A 120 -18.75 -8.94 -1.62
CA ARG A 120 -19.98 -9.72 -1.43
C ARG A 120 -20.55 -10.15 -2.78
N SER A 121 -21.37 -11.17 -2.78
CA SER A 121 -21.91 -11.81 -3.98
C SER A 121 -22.39 -10.78 -5.02
N GLY A 122 -21.90 -10.89 -6.25
CA GLY A 122 -22.31 -10.07 -7.39
C GLY A 122 -21.71 -8.65 -7.50
N ALA A 123 -21.06 -8.13 -6.45
CA ALA A 123 -20.47 -6.81 -6.51
C ALA A 123 -19.25 -6.77 -7.46
N GLY A 124 -19.19 -5.76 -8.33
CA GLY A 124 -18.00 -5.46 -9.13
C GLY A 124 -17.68 -6.44 -10.26
N ALA A 125 -18.65 -7.24 -10.75
CA ALA A 125 -18.41 -8.28 -11.75
C ALA A 125 -17.86 -7.76 -13.09
N LYS A 126 -18.12 -6.50 -13.44
CA LYS A 126 -17.73 -5.86 -14.72
C LYS A 126 -16.62 -4.82 -14.57
N LEU A 127 -16.01 -4.71 -13.40
CA LEU A 127 -14.97 -3.71 -13.16
C LEU A 127 -13.66 -4.11 -13.85
N ARG A 128 -12.99 -3.12 -14.42
CA ARG A 128 -11.67 -3.24 -15.08
C ARG A 128 -10.64 -2.39 -14.33
N PRO A 129 -9.34 -2.69 -14.47
CA PRO A 129 -8.29 -1.76 -14.06
C PRO A 129 -8.55 -0.37 -14.64
N GLY A 130 -8.25 0.68 -13.87
CA GLY A 130 -8.51 2.07 -14.25
C GLY A 130 -9.93 2.56 -13.97
N ASP A 131 -10.92 1.67 -13.74
CA ASP A 131 -12.27 2.14 -13.42
C ASP A 131 -12.28 2.91 -12.09
N ARG A 132 -12.65 4.20 -12.15
CA ARG A 132 -12.90 4.99 -10.97
C ARG A 132 -14.25 4.65 -10.40
N VAL A 133 -14.28 4.28 -9.13
CA VAL A 133 -15.48 3.75 -8.47
C VAL A 133 -15.83 4.51 -7.20
N THR A 134 -17.12 4.52 -6.89
CA THR A 134 -17.59 4.80 -5.54
C THR A 134 -18.06 3.48 -4.92
N ALA A 135 -17.43 3.08 -3.83
CA ALA A 135 -17.75 1.87 -3.10
C ALA A 135 -18.41 2.19 -1.75
N SER A 136 -19.42 1.41 -1.37
CA SER A 136 -19.91 1.33 0.00
C SER A 136 -19.20 0.19 0.70
N ALA A 137 -18.51 0.50 1.77
CA ALA A 137 -17.73 -0.45 2.55
C ALA A 137 -18.37 -0.72 3.90
N SER A 138 -18.38 -1.97 4.33
CA SER A 138 -18.70 -2.38 5.70
C SER A 138 -17.49 -3.03 6.38
N PHE A 139 -17.48 -2.98 7.71
CA PHE A 139 -16.35 -3.42 8.51
C PHE A 139 -16.64 -4.78 9.17
N GLY A 140 -15.85 -5.81 8.81
CA GLY A 140 -15.75 -7.04 9.56
C GLY A 140 -14.74 -6.96 10.71
N LYS A 141 -14.45 -8.10 11.35
CA LYS A 141 -13.49 -8.15 12.47
C LYS A 141 -12.08 -7.68 12.09
N ALA A 142 -11.61 -8.06 10.91
CA ALA A 142 -10.25 -7.71 10.43
C ALA A 142 -10.22 -7.36 8.92
N GLN A 143 -11.36 -7.20 8.28
CA GLN A 143 -11.46 -7.04 6.84
C GLN A 143 -12.54 -6.02 6.48
N LEU A 144 -12.32 -5.30 5.38
CA LEU A 144 -13.31 -4.49 4.69
C LEU A 144 -14.08 -5.33 3.68
N PHE A 145 -15.39 -5.12 3.63
CA PHE A 145 -16.25 -5.71 2.61
C PHE A 145 -16.83 -4.60 1.74
N CYS A 146 -16.88 -4.84 0.44
CA CYS A 146 -17.60 -4.02 -0.51
C CYS A 146 -19.05 -4.53 -0.60
N ASP A 147 -19.98 -3.74 -0.07
CA ASP A 147 -21.41 -4.06 -0.12
C ASP A 147 -22.01 -3.65 -1.47
N ALA A 148 -21.56 -2.54 -2.04
CA ALA A 148 -21.92 -2.06 -3.36
C ALA A 148 -20.79 -1.25 -3.96
N VAL A 149 -20.65 -1.33 -5.29
CA VAL A 149 -19.67 -0.56 -6.05
C VAL A 149 -20.30 -0.04 -7.32
N LYS A 150 -20.07 1.24 -7.61
CA LYS A 150 -20.59 1.91 -8.80
C LYS A 150 -19.45 2.59 -9.55
N PRO A 151 -19.20 2.25 -10.83
CA PRO A 151 -18.30 3.02 -11.67
C PRO A 151 -18.78 4.47 -11.81
N VAL A 152 -17.85 5.40 -11.75
CA VAL A 152 -18.12 6.85 -11.87
C VAL A 152 -17.22 7.53 -12.90
N GLY A 153 -16.28 6.81 -13.49
CA GLY A 153 -15.36 7.27 -14.51
C GLY A 153 -14.28 6.24 -14.76
N HIS A 154 -13.23 6.66 -15.47
CA HIS A 154 -12.03 5.89 -15.75
C HIS A 154 -10.83 6.81 -15.53
N ASP A 155 -9.75 6.29 -15.01
CA ASP A 155 -8.48 6.98 -14.85
C ASP A 155 -7.46 6.22 -15.71
N ASP A 156 -6.73 6.97 -16.53
CA ASP A 156 -5.71 6.43 -17.44
C ASP A 156 -4.38 6.17 -16.69
N GLU A 157 -4.27 6.62 -15.45
CA GLU A 157 -3.10 6.41 -14.59
C GLU A 157 -3.52 5.97 -13.20
N LEU A 158 -2.68 5.15 -12.59
CA LEU A 158 -2.81 4.64 -11.23
C LEU A 158 -1.56 4.94 -10.42
N GLU A 159 -1.74 5.28 -9.18
CA GLU A 159 -0.69 5.24 -8.19
C GLU A 159 -0.70 3.88 -7.49
N LEU A 160 0.44 3.19 -7.51
CA LEU A 160 0.64 1.87 -6.93
C LEU A 160 1.74 1.95 -5.88
N GLU A 161 1.47 1.42 -4.71
CA GLU A 161 2.43 1.29 -3.62
C GLU A 161 2.60 -0.19 -3.30
N GLY A 162 3.84 -0.64 -3.17
CA GLY A 162 4.11 -2.05 -2.89
C GLY A 162 5.57 -2.33 -2.57
N ILE A 163 5.85 -3.60 -2.29
CA ILE A 163 7.20 -4.11 -2.10
C ILE A 163 7.73 -4.59 -3.45
N TYR A 164 8.88 -4.06 -3.85
CA TYR A 164 9.58 -4.51 -5.03
C TYR A 164 10.06 -5.96 -4.86
N LEU A 165 9.81 -6.81 -5.83
CA LEU A 165 10.22 -8.21 -5.82
C LEU A 165 11.33 -8.47 -6.84
N SER A 166 11.11 -8.11 -8.09
CA SER A 166 12.07 -8.32 -9.19
C SER A 166 11.73 -7.42 -10.38
N THR A 167 12.71 -7.26 -11.27
CA THR A 167 12.51 -6.80 -12.64
C THR A 167 13.09 -7.84 -13.57
N GLU A 168 12.27 -8.43 -14.40
CA GLU A 168 12.65 -9.47 -15.37
C GLU A 168 12.06 -9.12 -16.73
N GLU A 169 12.88 -9.19 -17.77
CA GLU A 169 12.47 -8.92 -19.15
C GLU A 169 11.68 -7.61 -19.33
N GLY A 170 12.09 -6.53 -18.63
CA GLY A 170 11.39 -5.26 -18.70
C GLY A 170 10.04 -5.22 -17.94
N VAL A 171 9.77 -6.21 -17.09
CA VAL A 171 8.56 -6.24 -16.25
C VAL A 171 8.93 -6.15 -14.79
N LEU A 172 8.47 -5.10 -14.13
CA LEU A 172 8.61 -4.89 -12.70
C LEU A 172 7.48 -5.60 -11.96
N SER A 173 7.83 -6.40 -10.97
CA SER A 173 6.89 -7.15 -10.12
C SER A 173 6.81 -6.55 -8.73
N LEU A 174 5.60 -6.19 -8.30
CA LEU A 174 5.31 -5.62 -6.99
C LEU A 174 4.38 -6.52 -6.19
N ALA A 175 4.71 -6.75 -4.93
CA ALA A 175 3.74 -7.23 -3.94
C ALA A 175 2.96 -6.04 -3.39
N VAL A 176 1.79 -5.79 -3.93
CA VAL A 176 0.93 -4.68 -3.53
C VAL A 176 0.26 -5.00 -2.20
N HIS A 177 0.13 -4.00 -1.37
CA HIS A 177 -0.30 -4.05 0.02
C HIS A 177 -1.35 -5.12 0.30
N GLY A 178 -0.92 -6.10 1.05
CA GLY A 178 -1.75 -7.07 1.71
C GLY A 178 -1.98 -8.39 1.00
N ARG A 179 -1.94 -8.58 -0.33
CA ARG A 179 -2.25 -9.90 -0.89
C ARG A 179 -2.29 -10.00 -2.42
N GLY A 180 -1.35 -9.47 -3.15
CA GLY A 180 -1.38 -9.68 -4.59
C GLY A 180 -0.17 -9.13 -5.31
N LEU A 181 0.18 -9.79 -6.39
CA LEU A 181 1.20 -9.29 -7.30
C LEU A 181 0.55 -8.38 -8.34
N VAL A 182 1.24 -7.30 -8.66
CA VAL A 182 0.96 -6.44 -9.81
C VAL A 182 2.23 -6.40 -10.65
N LYS A 183 2.04 -6.54 -11.94
CA LYS A 183 3.10 -6.42 -12.94
C LYS A 183 2.96 -5.08 -13.63
N VAL A 184 4.09 -4.43 -13.84
CA VAL A 184 4.17 -3.13 -14.51
C VAL A 184 5.26 -3.23 -15.57
N SER A 185 4.92 -3.04 -16.82
CA SER A 185 5.88 -2.99 -17.93
C SER A 185 6.74 -1.75 -17.80
N VAL A 186 8.05 -1.91 -17.90
CA VAL A 186 9.00 -0.81 -17.89
C VAL A 186 9.26 -0.40 -19.33
N PRO A 187 9.01 0.86 -19.72
CA PRO A 187 9.30 1.32 -21.09
C PRO A 187 10.79 1.22 -21.41
N ASP A 188 11.10 0.95 -22.68
CA ASP A 188 12.47 0.98 -23.16
C ASP A 188 13.13 2.33 -22.86
N GLY A 189 14.33 2.29 -22.30
CA GLY A 189 15.09 3.49 -21.96
C GLY A 189 14.64 4.20 -20.68
N PHE A 190 13.73 3.63 -19.93
CA PHE A 190 13.38 4.15 -18.58
C PHE A 190 14.54 3.92 -17.61
N ASP A 191 15.00 4.98 -16.97
CA ASP A 191 16.08 4.91 -15.98
C ASP A 191 15.52 4.46 -14.62
N LEU A 192 15.55 3.15 -14.40
CA LEU A 192 15.14 2.58 -13.12
C LEU A 192 16.18 2.87 -12.05
N PRO A 193 15.79 3.40 -10.88
CA PRO A 193 16.70 3.50 -9.75
C PRO A 193 17.18 2.11 -9.31
N ALA A 194 18.32 2.07 -8.61
CA ALA A 194 18.84 0.81 -8.07
C ALA A 194 17.88 0.27 -6.99
N LEU A 195 17.02 -0.66 -7.37
CA LEU A 195 16.07 -1.33 -6.48
C LEU A 195 16.63 -2.63 -5.95
N LYS A 196 16.35 -2.92 -4.69
CA LYS A 196 16.64 -4.20 -4.05
C LYS A 196 15.33 -4.91 -3.73
N PRO A 197 15.23 -6.22 -3.94
CA PRO A 197 14.07 -6.98 -3.49
C PRO A 197 13.78 -6.69 -2.01
N GLY A 198 12.54 -6.31 -1.70
CA GLY A 198 12.14 -5.87 -0.37
C GLY A 198 11.99 -4.36 -0.20
N ASP A 199 12.52 -3.54 -1.11
CA ASP A 199 12.33 -2.09 -1.09
C ASP A 199 10.85 -1.74 -1.22
N GLU A 200 10.41 -0.75 -0.48
CA GLU A 200 9.07 -0.20 -0.63
C GLU A 200 9.08 0.93 -1.65
N VAL A 201 8.30 0.75 -2.69
CA VAL A 201 8.23 1.68 -3.81
C VAL A 201 6.82 2.23 -4.01
N SER A 202 6.76 3.47 -4.43
CA SER A 202 5.56 4.12 -4.95
C SER A 202 5.79 4.44 -6.42
N LEU A 203 4.84 4.10 -7.26
CA LEU A 203 4.94 4.37 -8.69
C LEU A 203 3.62 4.84 -9.29
N HIS A 204 3.73 5.60 -10.36
CA HIS A 204 2.64 5.89 -11.26
C HIS A 204 2.71 4.96 -12.48
N ALA A 205 1.60 4.37 -12.84
CA ALA A 205 1.49 3.48 -13.98
C ALA A 205 0.32 3.89 -14.87
N ALA A 206 0.56 3.99 -16.16
CA ALA A 206 -0.50 4.11 -17.15
C ALA A 206 -1.29 2.81 -17.23
N VAL A 207 -2.59 2.93 -17.40
CA VAL A 207 -3.51 1.79 -17.59
C VAL A 207 -3.74 1.61 -19.07
N GLU A 208 -3.22 0.52 -19.61
CA GLU A 208 -3.40 0.19 -21.02
C GLU A 208 -4.83 -0.32 -21.31
N SER A 209 -5.24 -0.23 -22.56
CA SER A 209 -6.59 -0.63 -22.99
C SER A 209 -6.93 -2.10 -22.71
N ASP A 210 -5.92 -2.97 -22.64
CA ASP A 210 -6.05 -4.39 -22.27
C ASP A 210 -6.05 -4.64 -20.77
N GLY A 211 -5.86 -3.58 -19.96
CA GLY A 211 -5.83 -3.63 -18.50
C GLY A 211 -4.46 -3.97 -17.92
N THR A 212 -3.41 -3.97 -18.73
CA THR A 212 -2.01 -4.02 -18.27
C THR A 212 -1.54 -2.64 -17.79
N PHE A 213 -0.37 -2.60 -17.16
CA PHE A 213 0.20 -1.38 -16.60
C PHE A 213 1.55 -1.09 -17.23
N THR A 214 1.79 0.17 -17.58
CA THR A 214 3.07 0.68 -18.06
C THR A 214 3.62 1.73 -17.10
N LEU A 215 4.87 1.60 -16.70
CA LEU A 215 5.52 2.51 -15.73
C LEU A 215 5.64 3.93 -16.32
N VAL A 216 5.16 4.92 -15.55
CA VAL A 216 5.29 6.34 -15.87
C VAL A 216 6.36 6.99 -15.01
N SER A 217 6.33 6.77 -13.71
CA SER A 217 7.34 7.23 -12.77
C SER A 217 7.45 6.26 -11.59
N LEU A 218 8.61 6.29 -10.91
CA LEU A 218 8.86 5.45 -9.75
C LEU A 218 9.68 6.21 -8.73
N ASP A 219 9.21 6.21 -7.48
CA ASP A 219 9.89 6.72 -6.32
C ASP A 219 10.27 5.56 -5.40
N ASN A 220 11.58 5.43 -5.13
CA ASN A 220 12.08 4.51 -4.11
C ASN A 220 12.01 5.22 -2.76
N GLU A 221 11.03 4.85 -1.94
CA GLU A 221 10.82 5.50 -0.64
C GLU A 221 11.87 5.10 0.41
N ASP A 222 12.58 3.99 0.19
CA ASP A 222 13.68 3.56 1.04
C ASP A 222 15.03 4.22 0.64
N ALA A 223 15.14 4.80 -0.58
CA ALA A 223 16.34 5.49 -1.06
C ALA A 223 16.41 6.97 -0.64
N GLY A 224 15.37 7.53 -0.09
CA GLY A 224 15.26 8.94 0.23
C GLY A 224 15.46 9.23 1.70
N ASP A 225 16.61 9.52 2.09
CA ASP A 225 17.02 10.71 2.83
C ASP A 225 18.53 10.62 3.12
N GLY A 226 19.33 11.17 2.22
CA GLY A 226 20.75 11.43 2.46
C GLY A 226 20.96 12.47 3.57
N SER A 227 20.21 12.44 4.65
CA SER A 227 20.46 13.13 5.88
C SER A 227 21.66 12.50 6.58
N THR A 228 22.81 13.04 6.27
CA THR A 228 24.06 12.85 7.02
C THR A 228 23.82 13.11 8.51
N GLY A 229 23.95 12.06 9.31
CA GLY A 229 24.20 12.20 10.74
C GLY A 229 23.23 11.49 11.64
N GLY A 230 23.52 10.25 11.95
CA GLY A 230 22.89 9.50 13.03
C GLY A 230 23.13 8.01 12.84
N ASP A 231 24.02 7.48 13.64
CA ASP A 231 24.32 6.07 13.83
C ASP A 231 23.08 5.35 14.35
N GLY A 232 22.12 5.16 13.46
CA GLY A 232 20.89 4.40 13.67
C GLY A 232 20.78 3.40 12.54
N GLY A 233 21.27 2.16 12.79
CA GLY A 233 21.05 1.06 11.90
C GLY A 233 19.56 1.02 11.54
N VAL A 234 19.28 1.22 10.27
CA VAL A 234 17.92 1.04 9.73
C VAL A 234 17.57 -0.40 10.00
N ASP A 235 16.68 -0.62 10.95
CA ASP A 235 16.16 -1.95 11.25
C ASP A 235 15.36 -2.42 10.02
N MET A 236 16.05 -3.01 9.07
CA MET A 236 15.51 -3.60 7.84
C MET A 236 14.59 -4.81 8.13
N GLY A 237 14.18 -4.99 9.39
CA GLY A 237 13.68 -6.25 9.93
C GLY A 237 12.24 -6.61 9.67
N ASP A 238 11.35 -5.74 9.21
CA ASP A 238 9.92 -6.04 9.28
C ASP A 238 9.10 -5.83 7.98
N HIS A 239 9.74 -5.85 6.81
CA HIS A 239 9.02 -5.79 5.54
C HIS A 239 8.32 -7.13 5.24
N VAL A 240 7.14 -7.32 5.80
CA VAL A 240 6.32 -8.52 5.53
C VAL A 240 5.37 -8.24 4.37
N PHE A 241 5.49 -9.03 3.32
CA PHE A 241 4.50 -9.09 2.25
C PHE A 241 3.80 -10.45 2.25
N THR A 242 2.62 -10.52 1.67
CA THR A 242 1.82 -11.75 1.60
C THR A 242 1.36 -12.00 0.18
N VAL A 243 1.60 -13.21 -0.30
CA VAL A 243 1.10 -13.70 -1.59
C VAL A 243 0.14 -14.87 -1.39
N SER A 244 -0.81 -15.04 -2.30
CA SER A 244 -1.73 -16.18 -2.30
C SER A 244 -1.63 -16.90 -3.64
N GLY A 245 -1.56 -18.21 -3.61
CA GLY A 245 -1.45 -19.03 -4.82
C GLY A 245 -1.35 -20.50 -4.49
N VAL A 246 -0.89 -21.28 -5.47
CA VAL A 246 -0.70 -22.72 -5.35
C VAL A 246 0.71 -23.01 -4.84
N LEU A 247 0.83 -23.82 -3.81
CA LEU A 247 2.10 -24.27 -3.29
C LEU A 247 2.81 -25.14 -4.32
N SER A 248 3.88 -24.64 -4.95
CA SER A 248 4.60 -25.32 -6.02
C SER A 248 5.88 -26.01 -5.56
N ALA A 249 6.46 -25.56 -4.46
CA ALA A 249 7.65 -26.16 -3.87
C ALA A 249 7.57 -26.13 -2.34
N LEU A 250 7.95 -27.24 -1.72
CA LEU A 250 7.96 -27.39 -0.26
C LEU A 250 9.17 -28.22 0.15
N SER A 251 10.07 -27.60 0.92
CA SER A 251 11.22 -28.27 1.53
C SER A 251 11.46 -27.73 2.94
N SER A 252 12.38 -28.35 3.67
CA SER A 252 12.77 -27.86 5.01
C SER A 252 13.46 -26.49 4.96
N THR A 253 13.94 -26.05 3.80
CA THR A 253 14.72 -24.81 3.66
C THR A 253 14.08 -23.77 2.74
N SER A 254 13.07 -24.15 1.96
CA SER A 254 12.43 -23.25 0.99
C SER A 254 10.97 -23.63 0.73
N VAL A 255 10.16 -22.63 0.58
CA VAL A 255 8.75 -22.71 0.12
C VAL A 255 8.60 -21.87 -1.13
N GLY A 256 7.91 -22.39 -2.16
CA GLY A 256 7.56 -21.69 -3.39
C GLY A 256 6.06 -21.69 -3.62
N VAL A 257 5.50 -20.56 -3.99
CA VAL A 257 4.08 -20.38 -4.30
C VAL A 257 3.94 -19.82 -5.70
N GLU A 258 3.24 -20.54 -6.57
CA GLU A 258 2.80 -20.02 -7.86
C GLU A 258 1.67 -19.02 -7.63
N VAL A 259 1.85 -17.83 -8.18
CA VAL A 259 0.88 -16.74 -8.06
C VAL A 259 0.36 -16.41 -9.46
N ASP A 260 -0.96 -16.31 -9.58
CA ASP A 260 -1.59 -16.00 -10.88
C ASP A 260 -0.97 -14.76 -11.53
N GLY A 261 -0.51 -14.94 -12.77
CA GLY A 261 0.13 -13.90 -13.56
C GLY A 261 1.61 -13.67 -13.23
N HIS A 262 2.26 -14.47 -12.38
CA HIS A 262 3.70 -14.41 -12.17
C HIS A 262 4.39 -15.61 -12.87
N PRO A 263 5.42 -15.39 -13.72
CA PRO A 263 6.03 -16.48 -14.51
C PRO A 263 6.76 -17.50 -13.63
N GLU A 264 7.30 -17.06 -12.52
CA GLU A 264 8.03 -17.91 -11.59
C GLU A 264 7.37 -17.95 -10.19
N PRO A 265 7.51 -19.05 -9.46
CA PRO A 265 7.06 -19.14 -8.08
C PRO A 265 7.76 -18.12 -7.18
N VAL A 266 7.01 -17.40 -6.37
CA VAL A 266 7.59 -16.59 -5.28
C VAL A 266 8.16 -17.53 -4.25
N ARG A 267 9.47 -17.42 -3.96
CA ARG A 267 10.21 -18.32 -3.07
C ARG A 267 10.64 -17.61 -1.80
N CYS A 268 10.46 -18.30 -0.66
CA CYS A 268 10.94 -17.83 0.63
C CYS A 268 11.75 -18.92 1.33
N ALA A 269 12.86 -18.53 1.93
CA ALA A 269 13.65 -19.40 2.78
C ALA A 269 12.87 -19.74 4.07
N VAL A 270 12.92 -20.97 4.51
CA VAL A 270 12.22 -21.45 5.71
C VAL A 270 13.14 -21.37 6.92
N PRO A 271 12.84 -20.55 7.94
CA PRO A 271 13.56 -20.56 9.20
C PRO A 271 13.32 -21.87 9.95
N ALA A 272 14.32 -22.33 10.70
CA ALA A 272 14.20 -23.55 11.51
C ALA A 272 13.04 -23.52 12.53
N SER A 273 12.58 -22.34 12.90
CA SER A 273 11.45 -22.13 13.82
C SER A 273 10.08 -22.37 13.19
N VAL A 274 9.98 -22.40 11.85
CA VAL A 274 8.71 -22.55 11.14
C VAL A 274 8.47 -24.02 10.82
N LYS A 275 7.33 -24.55 11.27
CA LYS A 275 6.90 -25.91 10.95
C LYS A 275 6.01 -25.90 9.72
N LEU A 276 6.35 -26.73 8.73
CA LEU A 276 5.62 -26.88 7.47
C LEU A 276 4.75 -28.15 7.43
N SER A 277 4.59 -28.82 8.57
CA SER A 277 3.73 -30.02 8.65
C SER A 277 2.28 -29.69 8.32
N GLY A 278 1.66 -30.53 7.50
CA GLY A 278 0.26 -30.35 7.09
C GLY A 278 0.08 -29.58 5.79
N PHE A 279 1.17 -29.15 5.13
CA PHE A 279 1.11 -28.58 3.79
C PHE A 279 1.57 -29.58 2.74
N ALA A 280 0.99 -29.52 1.54
CA ALA A 280 1.35 -30.33 0.39
C ALA A 280 1.43 -29.47 -0.88
N VAL A 281 2.35 -29.83 -1.79
CA VAL A 281 2.45 -29.23 -3.12
C VAL A 281 1.10 -29.42 -3.84
N GLY A 282 0.65 -28.37 -4.53
CA GLY A 282 -0.67 -28.31 -5.16
C GLY A 282 -1.76 -27.71 -4.29
N GLN A 283 -1.49 -27.42 -3.02
CA GLN A 283 -2.45 -26.81 -2.10
C GLN A 283 -2.53 -25.30 -2.30
N ASP A 284 -3.75 -24.74 -2.26
CA ASP A 284 -3.95 -23.30 -2.18
C ASP A 284 -3.52 -22.76 -0.83
N VAL A 285 -2.59 -21.81 -0.85
CA VAL A 285 -2.01 -21.24 0.37
C VAL A 285 -1.93 -19.71 0.33
N GLU A 286 -1.78 -19.14 1.50
CA GLU A 286 -1.36 -17.77 1.74
C GLU A 286 0.02 -17.80 2.40
N MET A 287 1.03 -17.22 1.75
CA MET A 287 2.42 -17.19 2.20
C MET A 287 2.80 -15.75 2.54
N SER A 288 3.26 -15.52 3.76
CA SER A 288 3.81 -14.24 4.21
C SER A 288 5.32 -14.38 4.37
N CYS A 289 6.06 -13.47 3.74
CA CYS A 289 7.51 -13.44 3.81
C CYS A 289 8.00 -12.04 4.17
N ARG A 290 9.18 -11.96 4.78
CA ARG A 290 9.92 -10.71 5.01
C ARG A 290 11.24 -10.75 4.26
N PHE A 291 11.76 -9.60 3.88
CA PHE A 291 13.12 -9.50 3.38
C PHE A 291 14.08 -9.40 4.56
N ALA A 292 15.04 -10.33 4.66
CA ALA A 292 16.09 -10.34 5.67
C ALA A 292 17.32 -11.06 5.11
N ASP A 293 18.50 -10.61 5.45
CA ASP A 293 19.77 -11.21 5.02
C ASP A 293 19.85 -11.40 3.49
N SER A 294 19.43 -10.39 2.72
CA SER A 294 19.43 -10.37 1.25
C SER A 294 18.57 -11.46 0.60
N ARG A 295 17.56 -11.96 1.29
CA ARG A 295 16.61 -12.97 0.78
C ARG A 295 15.23 -12.83 1.42
N PHE A 296 14.22 -13.36 0.76
CA PHE A 296 12.91 -13.51 1.37
C PHE A 296 12.90 -14.66 2.36
N VAL A 297 12.43 -14.42 3.57
CA VAL A 297 12.35 -15.38 4.67
C VAL A 297 10.89 -15.58 5.04
N LEU A 298 10.45 -16.82 5.12
CA LEU A 298 9.08 -17.18 5.47
C LEU A 298 8.76 -16.75 6.90
N VAL A 299 7.67 -16.00 7.04
CA VAL A 299 7.10 -15.58 8.33
C VAL A 299 5.94 -16.48 8.69
N LYS A 300 5.08 -16.78 7.71
CA LYS A 300 3.87 -17.57 7.91
C LYS A 300 3.45 -18.25 6.62
N LEU A 301 3.01 -19.50 6.73
CA LEU A 301 2.28 -20.22 5.71
C LEU A 301 0.94 -20.64 6.29
N SER A 302 -0.15 -20.41 5.58
CA SER A 302 -1.50 -20.81 6.00
C SER A 302 -2.27 -21.36 4.81
N PRO A 303 -3.15 -22.36 5.02
CA PRO A 303 -4.08 -22.76 3.96
C PRO A 303 -4.88 -21.51 3.54
N LYS A 304 -5.06 -21.34 2.25
CA LYS A 304 -6.06 -20.39 1.76
C LYS A 304 -7.41 -20.98 2.15
N THR A 305 -8.03 -20.45 3.19
CA THR A 305 -9.38 -20.88 3.56
C THR A 305 -10.27 -20.67 2.34
N ALA A 306 -10.76 -21.75 1.77
CA ALA A 306 -11.91 -21.66 0.90
C ALA A 306 -12.95 -20.84 1.67
N ASP A 307 -13.39 -19.70 1.10
CA ASP A 307 -14.46 -18.91 1.70
C ASP A 307 -15.57 -19.90 2.03
N SER A 308 -15.79 -20.18 3.32
CA SER A 308 -16.92 -21.04 3.73
C SER A 308 -18.15 -20.53 3.00
N PRO A 309 -18.87 -21.39 2.25
CA PRO A 309 -20.16 -21.02 1.74
C PRO A 309 -20.96 -20.55 2.94
N GLY A 310 -21.42 -19.28 2.89
CA GLY A 310 -22.17 -18.68 3.97
C GLY A 310 -23.32 -19.61 4.33
N ASP A 311 -23.40 -19.96 5.61
CA ASP A 311 -24.61 -20.52 6.20
C ASP A 311 -25.77 -19.63 5.77
N GLY A 312 -26.54 -20.16 4.82
CA GLY A 312 -27.87 -19.66 4.49
C GLY A 312 -28.79 -20.11 5.62
N GLY A 313 -29.19 -19.19 6.43
CA GLY A 313 -30.20 -19.27 7.45
C GLY A 313 -30.82 -17.90 7.64
#